data_446b32f05e3dce3fbcb60117390c1a8c
#
_entry.id   446b32f05e3dce3fbcb60117390c1a8c
#
_cell.length_a   1.000
_cell.length_b   1.000
_cell.length_c   1.000
_cell.angle_alpha   90.00
_cell.angle_beta   90.00
_cell.angle_gamma   90.00
#
_symmetry.space_group_name_H-M   'P 1'
#
loop_
_entity.id
_entity.type
_entity.pdbx_description
1 polymer ?
#
loop_
_entity_poly.entity_id
_entity_poly.type
_entity_poly.pdbx_seq_one_letter_code
_entity_poly.pdbx_strand_id
1 'polypeptide(L)'
;MISLSIGQGEIGATPLHLANLAATIANRGFYYIPHMVKETPDSLLNNKYREKHFTMVEPRFFNDIIDGMHLAVNAAPGSGGTAARAAVKGLDICGKTGTAQNPHGKDHSVFICFAPKDNPQIAVAAYIENAGFGGTWAAPIASLLVEKYLTDTTSRAAMEKEVISWNLLGNVPVKKR
;
A
#
# COMPACT_ATOMS: atom_id res chain seq x y z
N MET A 1 20.04 -8.13 -14.20
CA MET A 1 19.02 -7.26 -14.84
C MET A 1 17.64 -7.91 -15.03
N ILE A 2 17.53 -9.21 -15.29
CA ILE A 2 16.20 -9.86 -15.47
C ILE A 2 15.35 -9.77 -14.20
N SER A 3 15.93 -9.96 -13.01
CA SER A 3 15.20 -9.87 -11.75
C SER A 3 14.57 -8.49 -11.51
N LEU A 4 15.26 -7.43 -11.91
CA LEU A 4 14.80 -6.06 -11.74
C LEU A 4 13.56 -5.76 -12.59
N SER A 5 13.48 -6.32 -13.80
CA SER A 5 12.36 -6.10 -14.72
C SER A 5 11.03 -6.70 -14.24
N ILE A 6 11.08 -7.64 -13.31
CA ILE A 6 9.89 -8.23 -12.66
C ILE A 6 9.63 -7.68 -11.25
N GLY A 7 10.32 -6.60 -10.87
CA GLY A 7 10.17 -5.98 -9.55
C GLY A 7 10.89 -6.72 -8.41
N GLN A 8 11.84 -7.57 -8.74
CA GLN A 8 12.68 -8.30 -7.78
C GLN A 8 14.14 -7.82 -7.90
N GLY A 9 14.98 -8.18 -6.95
CA GLY A 9 16.43 -7.99 -7.04
C GLY A 9 16.99 -6.90 -6.13
N GLU A 10 17.92 -6.10 -6.64
CA GLU A 10 18.84 -5.29 -5.83
C GLU A 10 18.26 -3.95 -5.33
N ILE A 11 17.09 -3.54 -5.80
CA ILE A 11 16.46 -2.30 -5.33
C ILE A 11 15.77 -2.54 -3.99
N GLY A 12 16.39 -2.07 -2.92
CA GLY A 12 15.78 -2.04 -1.60
C GLY A 12 14.82 -0.86 -1.43
N ALA A 13 13.60 -1.15 -0.97
CA ALA A 13 12.61 -0.12 -0.64
C ALA A 13 12.05 -0.36 0.77
N THR A 14 11.94 0.71 1.56
CA THR A 14 11.24 0.65 2.84
C THR A 14 9.72 0.76 2.62
N PRO A 15 8.87 0.33 3.57
CA PRO A 15 7.43 0.56 3.51
C PRO A 15 7.07 2.05 3.33
N LEU A 16 7.87 2.97 3.90
CA LEU A 16 7.67 4.40 3.71
C LEU A 16 7.92 4.85 2.27
N HIS A 17 8.95 4.31 1.60
CA HIS A 17 9.17 4.56 0.16
C HIS A 17 8.00 4.05 -0.67
N LEU A 18 7.46 2.87 -0.35
CA LEU A 18 6.32 2.29 -1.04
C LEU A 18 5.03 3.11 -0.84
N ALA A 19 4.79 3.60 0.38
CA ALA A 19 3.66 4.49 0.65
C ALA A 19 3.80 5.81 -0.10
N ASN A 20 5.01 6.38 -0.15
CA ASN A 20 5.28 7.60 -0.91
C ASN A 20 5.15 7.39 -2.42
N LEU A 21 5.51 6.22 -2.93
CA LEU A 21 5.24 5.84 -4.33
C LEU A 21 3.74 5.81 -4.62
N ALA A 22 2.93 5.18 -3.74
CA ALA A 22 1.48 5.18 -3.87
C ALA A 22 0.90 6.61 -3.84
N ALA A 23 1.40 7.48 -2.95
CA ALA A 23 1.02 8.88 -2.89
C ALA A 23 1.43 9.66 -4.15
N THR A 24 2.61 9.37 -4.72
CA THR A 24 3.09 9.98 -5.97
C THR A 24 2.18 9.63 -7.15
N ILE A 25 1.76 8.36 -7.24
CA ILE A 25 0.82 7.90 -8.28
C ILE A 25 -0.54 8.58 -8.08
N ALA A 26 -1.06 8.59 -6.86
CA ALA A 26 -2.31 9.25 -6.50
C ALA A 26 -2.33 10.72 -6.90
N ASN A 27 -1.22 11.42 -6.69
CA ASN A 27 -1.01 12.83 -7.02
C ASN A 27 -0.65 13.09 -8.50
N ARG A 28 -0.61 12.06 -9.34
CA ARG A 28 -0.26 12.16 -10.77
C ARG A 28 1.12 12.76 -11.00
N GLY A 29 2.11 12.31 -10.22
CA GLY A 29 3.52 12.57 -10.47
C GLY A 29 4.19 13.57 -9.55
N PHE A 30 3.56 14.02 -8.46
CA PHE A 30 4.26 14.79 -7.45
C PHE A 30 4.20 14.14 -6.06
N TYR A 31 5.17 14.46 -5.22
CA TYR A 31 5.24 14.00 -3.84
C TYR A 31 5.83 15.08 -2.94
N TYR A 32 5.65 14.89 -1.64
CA TYR A 32 6.36 15.63 -0.60
C TYR A 32 7.37 14.70 0.09
N ILE A 33 8.44 15.26 0.63
CA ILE A 33 9.36 14.46 1.45
C ILE A 33 8.59 13.96 2.69
N PRO A 34 8.52 12.65 2.91
CA PRO A 34 7.80 12.09 4.05
C PRO A 34 8.34 12.60 5.38
N HIS A 35 7.44 13.00 6.27
CA HIS A 35 7.76 13.49 7.61
C HIS A 35 6.61 13.18 8.57
N MET A 36 6.90 13.14 9.87
CA MET A 36 5.92 12.78 10.90
C MET A 36 5.27 14.01 11.55
N VAL A 37 5.93 15.16 11.52
CA VAL A 37 5.46 16.38 12.17
C VAL A 37 4.59 17.15 11.19
N LYS A 38 3.29 17.24 11.47
CA LYS A 38 2.33 17.96 10.63
C LYS A 38 2.44 19.48 10.77
N GLU A 39 2.52 19.96 12.00
CA GLU A 39 2.58 21.38 12.31
C GLU A 39 3.48 21.61 13.52
N THR A 40 4.15 22.76 13.52
CA THR A 40 4.88 23.28 14.68
C THR A 40 4.44 24.71 14.94
N PRO A 41 4.43 25.22 16.21
CA PRO A 41 3.93 26.54 16.54
C PRO A 41 4.58 27.70 15.76
N ASP A 42 5.84 27.56 15.37
CA ASP A 42 6.63 28.66 14.78
C ASP A 42 7.19 28.33 13.40
N SER A 43 6.44 27.66 12.55
CA SER A 43 6.90 27.32 11.19
C SER A 43 8.31 26.71 11.15
N LEU A 44 8.75 26.05 12.20
CA LEU A 44 10.04 25.34 12.27
C LEU A 44 10.14 24.15 11.31
N LEU A 45 9.03 23.77 10.69
CA LEU A 45 9.06 22.78 9.64
C LEU A 45 9.81 23.38 8.44
N ASN A 46 10.96 22.82 8.14
CA ASN A 46 11.80 23.25 7.02
C ASN A 46 10.98 23.24 5.71
N ASN A 47 11.09 24.29 4.92
CA ASN A 47 10.35 24.47 3.66
C ASN A 47 10.46 23.27 2.73
N LYS A 48 11.59 22.55 2.73
CA LYS A 48 11.77 21.32 1.93
C LYS A 48 10.66 20.28 2.12
N TYR A 49 9.98 20.24 3.28
CA TYR A 49 8.87 19.31 3.56
C TYR A 49 7.53 19.83 3.05
N ARG A 50 7.46 21.10 2.65
CA ARG A 50 6.26 21.76 2.12
C ARG A 50 6.32 21.94 0.59
N GLU A 51 7.47 21.68 -0.01
CA GLU A 51 7.67 21.83 -1.44
C GLU A 51 7.25 20.56 -2.18
N LYS A 52 6.59 20.75 -3.32
CA LYS A 52 6.27 19.65 -4.23
C LYS A 52 7.51 19.26 -5.03
N HIS A 53 7.82 17.97 -4.99
CA HIS A 53 8.81 17.35 -5.86
C HIS A 53 8.08 16.64 -7.00
N PHE A 54 8.51 16.88 -8.23
CA PHE A 54 7.88 16.30 -9.42
C PHE A 54 8.72 15.16 -9.97
N THR A 55 8.04 14.12 -10.43
CA THR A 55 8.68 13.06 -11.22
C THR A 55 8.98 13.57 -12.64
N MET A 56 9.82 12.82 -13.37
CA MET A 56 10.09 13.10 -14.80
C MET A 56 9.00 12.52 -15.71
N VAL A 57 7.95 11.91 -15.14
CA VAL A 57 6.85 11.29 -15.90
C VAL A 57 5.73 12.32 -16.09
N GLU A 58 5.27 12.45 -17.33
CA GLU A 58 4.15 13.36 -17.63
C GLU A 58 2.86 12.91 -16.93
N PRO A 59 2.07 13.85 -16.36
CA PRO A 59 0.85 13.53 -15.58
C PRO A 59 -0.16 12.66 -16.32
N ARG A 60 -0.27 12.76 -17.64
CA ARG A 60 -1.23 11.98 -18.45
C ARG A 60 -1.03 10.46 -18.34
N PHE A 61 0.21 10.00 -18.16
CA PHE A 61 0.50 8.56 -18.07
C PHE A 61 0.10 7.94 -16.74
N PHE A 62 -0.16 8.73 -15.71
CA PHE A 62 -0.62 8.21 -14.43
C PHE A 62 -2.05 7.70 -14.47
N ASN A 63 -2.91 8.20 -15.37
CA ASN A 63 -4.29 7.77 -15.45
C ASN A 63 -4.41 6.28 -15.77
N ASP A 64 -3.64 5.78 -16.73
CA ASP A 64 -3.66 4.35 -17.11
C ASP A 64 -3.20 3.47 -15.94
N ILE A 65 -2.19 3.94 -15.18
CA ILE A 65 -1.70 3.23 -13.99
C ILE A 65 -2.77 3.23 -12.89
N ILE A 66 -3.42 4.35 -12.65
CA ILE A 66 -4.50 4.50 -11.66
C ILE A 66 -5.67 3.58 -12.02
N ASP A 67 -6.07 3.54 -13.28
CA ASP A 67 -7.13 2.67 -13.77
C ASP A 67 -6.77 1.19 -13.58
N GLY A 68 -5.53 0.81 -13.90
CA GLY A 68 -5.03 -0.54 -13.64
C GLY A 68 -5.00 -0.89 -12.15
N MET A 69 -4.59 0.04 -11.28
CA MET A 69 -4.61 -0.14 -9.83
C MET A 69 -6.05 -0.22 -9.28
N HIS A 70 -6.98 0.52 -9.85
CA HIS A 70 -8.39 0.44 -9.50
C HIS A 70 -8.97 -0.93 -9.89
N LEU A 71 -8.71 -1.40 -11.10
CA LEU A 71 -9.15 -2.71 -11.58
C LEU A 71 -8.54 -3.87 -10.77
N ALA A 72 -7.30 -3.75 -10.30
CA ALA A 72 -6.69 -4.78 -9.47
C ALA A 72 -7.47 -5.03 -8.16
N VAL A 73 -8.19 -4.02 -7.66
CA VAL A 73 -9.00 -4.09 -6.44
C VAL A 73 -10.48 -4.31 -6.74
N ASN A 74 -11.05 -3.56 -7.71
CA ASN A 74 -12.51 -3.43 -7.91
C ASN A 74 -13.02 -4.16 -9.17
N ALA A 75 -12.19 -4.97 -9.82
CA ALA A 75 -12.63 -5.74 -10.98
C ALA A 75 -13.75 -6.71 -10.62
N ALA A 76 -14.61 -7.02 -11.59
CA ALA A 76 -15.69 -7.98 -11.41
C ALA A 76 -15.14 -9.36 -10.96
N PRO A 77 -15.88 -10.13 -10.15
CA PRO A 77 -15.46 -11.45 -9.75
C PRO A 77 -15.08 -12.33 -10.95
N GLY A 78 -13.90 -12.94 -10.90
CA GLY A 78 -13.38 -13.79 -11.99
C GLY A 78 -12.65 -13.06 -13.12
N SER A 79 -12.59 -11.73 -13.11
CA SER A 79 -11.88 -10.93 -14.14
C SER A 79 -10.39 -10.68 -13.83
N GLY A 80 -9.82 -11.33 -12.81
CA GLY A 80 -8.38 -11.31 -12.55
C GLY A 80 -7.88 -10.24 -11.58
N GLY A 81 -8.75 -9.57 -10.84
CA GLY A 81 -8.36 -8.62 -9.78
C GLY A 81 -7.55 -9.29 -8.67
N THR A 82 -6.23 -9.01 -8.61
CA THR A 82 -5.30 -9.67 -7.65
C THR A 82 -5.47 -9.22 -6.21
N ALA A 83 -6.22 -8.13 -5.96
CA ALA A 83 -6.44 -7.53 -4.65
C ALA A 83 -7.93 -7.37 -4.31
N ALA A 84 -8.80 -8.22 -4.84
CA ALA A 84 -10.26 -8.12 -4.63
C ALA A 84 -10.65 -8.09 -3.14
N ARG A 85 -9.87 -8.70 -2.24
CA ARG A 85 -10.08 -8.64 -0.79
C ARG A 85 -9.92 -7.24 -0.19
N ALA A 86 -9.26 -6.33 -0.92
CA ALA A 86 -9.13 -4.93 -0.50
C ALA A 86 -10.34 -4.06 -0.90
N ALA A 87 -11.26 -4.58 -1.71
CA ALA A 87 -12.42 -3.81 -2.14
C ALA A 87 -13.33 -3.42 -0.97
N VAL A 88 -13.69 -2.13 -0.93
CA VAL A 88 -14.63 -1.56 0.03
C VAL A 88 -15.66 -0.75 -0.75
N LYS A 89 -16.93 -1.10 -0.57
CA LYS A 89 -18.00 -0.42 -1.29
C LYS A 89 -17.97 1.08 -1.01
N GLY A 90 -17.88 1.89 -2.07
CA GLY A 90 -17.94 3.35 -2.00
C GLY A 90 -16.62 4.04 -1.65
N LEU A 91 -15.49 3.32 -1.54
CA LEU A 91 -14.19 3.94 -1.24
C LEU A 91 -13.23 3.99 -2.43
N ASP A 92 -13.54 3.33 -3.55
CA ASP A 92 -12.76 3.33 -4.79
C ASP A 92 -11.25 3.21 -4.56
N ILE A 93 -10.87 2.17 -3.82
CA ILE A 93 -9.46 1.90 -3.50
C ILE A 93 -8.72 1.52 -4.77
N CYS A 94 -7.59 2.18 -5.03
CA CYS A 94 -6.63 1.83 -6.06
C CYS A 94 -5.43 1.16 -5.40
N GLY A 95 -5.04 -0.05 -5.83
CA GLY A 95 -3.95 -0.75 -5.19
C GLY A 95 -3.22 -1.75 -6.09
N LYS A 96 -2.03 -2.15 -5.64
CA LYS A 96 -1.19 -3.15 -6.31
C LYS A 96 -0.59 -4.11 -5.32
N THR A 97 -0.78 -5.39 -5.56
CA THR A 97 -0.13 -6.46 -4.79
C THR A 97 1.31 -6.66 -5.23
N GLY A 98 2.15 -7.01 -4.28
CA GLY A 98 3.50 -7.49 -4.50
C GLY A 98 3.73 -8.78 -3.71
N THR A 99 4.65 -9.59 -4.20
CA THR A 99 5.15 -10.77 -3.50
C THR A 99 6.67 -10.75 -3.66
N ALA A 100 7.39 -10.40 -2.59
CA ALA A 100 8.83 -10.36 -2.61
C ALA A 100 9.37 -11.75 -2.24
N GLN A 101 10.14 -12.34 -3.13
CA GLN A 101 10.71 -13.67 -2.92
C GLN A 101 11.69 -13.68 -1.74
N ASN A 102 11.60 -14.72 -0.92
CA ASN A 102 12.48 -14.92 0.21
C ASN A 102 13.14 -16.31 0.12
N PRO A 103 14.44 -16.39 -0.20
CA PRO A 103 15.14 -17.67 -0.32
C PRO A 103 15.29 -18.42 1.01
N HIS A 104 14.99 -17.76 2.14
CA HIS A 104 15.17 -18.32 3.48
C HIS A 104 13.85 -18.66 4.19
N GLY A 105 12.70 -18.51 3.51
CA GLY A 105 11.39 -18.75 4.11
C GLY A 105 10.25 -18.57 3.13
N LYS A 106 9.05 -18.28 3.65
CA LYS A 106 7.93 -17.88 2.81
C LYS A 106 8.18 -16.50 2.24
N ASP A 107 7.66 -16.23 1.06
CA ASP A 107 7.70 -14.91 0.43
C ASP A 107 7.08 -13.83 1.33
N HIS A 108 7.47 -12.59 1.10
CA HIS A 108 6.90 -11.45 1.81
C HIS A 108 5.68 -10.90 1.07
N SER A 109 4.61 -10.67 1.83
CA SER A 109 3.35 -10.13 1.33
C SER A 109 3.41 -8.61 1.32
N VAL A 110 3.15 -8.02 0.14
CA VAL A 110 3.22 -6.56 -0.04
C VAL A 110 1.93 -6.06 -0.69
N PHE A 111 1.44 -4.93 -0.23
CA PHE A 111 0.35 -4.21 -0.89
C PHE A 111 0.53 -2.72 -0.71
N ILE A 112 0.41 -1.99 -1.80
CA ILE A 112 0.35 -0.52 -1.79
C ILE A 112 -1.00 -0.08 -2.31
N CYS A 113 -1.56 0.97 -1.73
CA CYS A 113 -2.83 1.51 -2.19
C CYS A 113 -2.97 2.99 -1.83
N PHE A 114 -3.95 3.61 -2.45
CA PHE A 114 -4.48 4.92 -2.08
C PHE A 114 -6.00 4.95 -2.30
N ALA A 115 -6.66 5.88 -1.68
CA ALA A 115 -8.10 6.09 -1.84
C ALA A 115 -8.51 7.52 -1.43
N PRO A 116 -9.67 8.00 -1.95
CA PRO A 116 -10.41 7.52 -3.13
C PRO A 116 -9.64 7.71 -4.44
N LYS A 117 -10.09 7.09 -5.53
CA LYS A 117 -9.48 7.18 -6.86
C LYS A 117 -9.37 8.62 -7.37
N ASP A 118 -10.47 9.38 -7.32
CA ASP A 118 -10.55 10.70 -7.95
C ASP A 118 -10.10 11.83 -7.03
N ASN A 119 -10.24 11.69 -5.72
CA ASN A 119 -9.78 12.66 -4.73
C ASN A 119 -9.00 11.96 -3.61
N PRO A 120 -7.77 11.51 -3.87
CA PRO A 120 -6.98 10.74 -2.91
C PRO A 120 -6.74 11.50 -1.61
N GLN A 121 -7.03 10.84 -0.48
CA GLN A 121 -6.87 11.40 0.86
C GLN A 121 -5.86 10.62 1.70
N ILE A 122 -5.60 9.36 1.35
CA ILE A 122 -4.67 8.49 2.07
C ILE A 122 -3.93 7.58 1.09
N ALA A 123 -2.66 7.35 1.37
CA ALA A 123 -1.86 6.29 0.75
C ALA A 123 -1.29 5.38 1.84
N VAL A 124 -1.32 4.08 1.60
CA VAL A 124 -0.89 3.05 2.55
C VAL A 124 0.02 2.05 1.84
N ALA A 125 1.07 1.62 2.55
CA ALA A 125 1.84 0.44 2.20
C ALA A 125 1.82 -0.55 3.36
N ALA A 126 1.44 -1.79 3.10
CA ALA A 126 1.52 -2.89 4.03
C ALA A 126 2.58 -3.89 3.57
N TYR A 127 3.48 -4.24 4.47
CA TYR A 127 4.53 -5.23 4.25
C TYR A 127 4.51 -6.24 5.39
N ILE A 128 4.34 -7.51 5.07
CA ILE A 128 4.26 -8.59 6.06
C ILE A 128 5.29 -9.65 5.70
N GLU A 129 6.28 -9.78 6.55
CA GLU A 129 7.36 -10.74 6.36
C GLU A 129 6.85 -12.18 6.43
N ASN A 130 7.35 -13.03 5.53
CA ASN A 130 7.09 -14.48 5.52
C ASN A 130 5.61 -14.89 5.46
N ALA A 131 4.76 -14.03 4.89
CA ALA A 131 3.31 -14.26 4.84
C ALA A 131 2.82 -14.81 3.49
N GLY A 132 3.61 -14.71 2.43
CA GLY A 132 3.22 -15.17 1.09
C GLY A 132 2.55 -14.07 0.25
N PHE A 133 1.42 -14.35 -0.39
CA PHE A 133 0.83 -13.47 -1.39
C PHE A 133 0.23 -12.16 -0.82
N GLY A 134 0.55 -11.03 -1.49
CA GLY A 134 0.08 -9.70 -1.10
C GLY A 134 -1.44 -9.55 -1.06
N GLY A 135 -2.15 -10.16 -2.00
CA GLY A 135 -3.61 -10.13 -2.04
C GLY A 135 -4.28 -10.87 -0.88
N THR A 136 -3.58 -11.86 -0.28
CA THR A 136 -4.12 -12.68 0.82
C THR A 136 -3.98 -11.98 2.17
N TRP A 137 -2.84 -11.34 2.43
CA TRP A 137 -2.47 -10.87 3.76
C TRP A 137 -2.35 -9.34 3.85
N ALA A 138 -1.51 -8.73 3.01
CA ALA A 138 -1.26 -7.29 3.07
C ALA A 138 -2.47 -6.45 2.60
N ALA A 139 -3.19 -6.89 1.57
CA ALA A 139 -4.31 -6.16 1.01
C ALA A 139 -5.50 -5.98 1.99
N PRO A 140 -5.96 -7.03 2.71
CA PRO A 140 -6.99 -6.87 3.74
C PRO A 140 -6.60 -5.89 4.84
N ILE A 141 -5.36 -5.98 5.36
CA ILE A 141 -4.88 -5.09 6.43
C ILE A 141 -4.88 -3.64 5.95
N ALA A 142 -4.25 -3.35 4.81
CA ALA A 142 -4.18 -1.99 4.27
C ALA A 142 -5.58 -1.42 4.00
N SER A 143 -6.49 -2.24 3.47
CA SER A 143 -7.84 -1.78 3.16
C SER A 143 -8.70 -1.50 4.42
N LEU A 144 -8.50 -2.23 5.52
CA LEU A 144 -9.12 -1.92 6.80
C LEU A 144 -8.62 -0.58 7.36
N LEU A 145 -7.31 -0.28 7.21
CA LEU A 145 -6.74 1.01 7.61
C LEU A 145 -7.31 2.16 6.78
N VAL A 146 -7.42 1.97 5.46
CA VAL A 146 -8.04 2.95 4.55
C VAL A 146 -9.49 3.21 4.95
N GLU A 147 -10.28 2.16 5.15
CA GLU A 147 -11.68 2.25 5.56
C GLU A 147 -11.80 3.01 6.88
N LYS A 148 -11.02 2.62 7.89
CA LYS A 148 -11.02 3.28 9.20
C LYS A 148 -10.66 4.76 9.11
N TYR A 149 -9.68 5.12 8.29
CA TYR A 149 -9.27 6.51 8.12
C TYR A 149 -10.33 7.37 7.44
N LEU A 150 -11.00 6.84 6.41
CA LEU A 150 -11.96 7.62 5.61
C LEU A 150 -13.37 7.67 6.22
N THR A 151 -13.73 6.70 7.08
CA THR A 151 -15.09 6.56 7.60
C THR A 151 -15.18 6.51 9.13
N ASP A 152 -14.05 6.65 9.83
CA ASP A 152 -13.92 6.51 11.30
C ASP A 152 -14.33 5.14 11.86
N THR A 153 -14.80 4.23 11.01
CA THR A 153 -15.27 2.90 11.40
C THR A 153 -14.77 1.84 10.43
N THR A 154 -14.99 0.57 10.74
CA THR A 154 -14.85 -0.54 9.79
C THR A 154 -16.19 -1.23 9.65
N SER A 155 -16.73 -1.32 8.43
CA SER A 155 -17.98 -2.06 8.16
C SER A 155 -17.73 -3.57 8.05
N ARG A 156 -16.46 -3.98 7.89
CA ARG A 156 -16.03 -5.35 7.64
C ARG A 156 -15.55 -6.07 8.92
N ALA A 157 -16.38 -6.06 9.95
CA ALA A 157 -16.05 -6.64 11.26
C ALA A 157 -15.62 -8.13 11.21
N ALA A 158 -16.14 -8.90 10.25
CA ALA A 158 -15.73 -10.29 10.05
C ALA A 158 -14.27 -10.37 9.56
N MET A 159 -13.88 -9.52 8.60
CA MET A 159 -12.51 -9.45 8.11
C MET A 159 -11.54 -8.92 9.18
N GLU A 160 -11.97 -7.94 9.97
CA GLU A 160 -11.17 -7.44 11.09
C GLU A 160 -10.88 -8.54 12.12
N LYS A 161 -11.89 -9.31 12.51
CA LYS A 161 -11.71 -10.47 13.38
C LYS A 161 -10.80 -11.53 12.76
N GLU A 162 -10.97 -11.81 11.48
CA GLU A 162 -10.10 -12.73 10.74
C GLU A 162 -8.64 -12.27 10.83
N VAL A 163 -8.36 -11.00 10.48
CA VAL A 163 -7.01 -10.42 10.50
C VAL A 163 -6.39 -10.48 11.91
N ILE A 164 -7.14 -10.13 12.94
CA ILE A 164 -6.67 -10.19 14.34
C ILE A 164 -6.34 -11.62 14.76
N SER A 165 -7.06 -12.61 14.23
CA SER A 165 -6.85 -14.03 14.57
C SER A 165 -5.64 -14.66 13.87
N TRP A 166 -5.02 -13.99 12.92
CA TRP A 166 -3.91 -14.55 12.15
C TRP A 166 -2.67 -14.77 13.00
N ASN A 167 -2.21 -16.01 13.02
CA ASN A 167 -0.92 -16.39 13.61
C ASN A 167 0.13 -16.55 12.51
N LEU A 168 0.72 -15.44 12.06
CA LEU A 168 1.73 -15.41 11.01
C LEU A 168 3.12 -15.83 11.49
N LEU A 169 3.36 -15.75 12.79
CA LEU A 169 4.65 -16.14 13.39
C LEU A 169 4.77 -17.66 13.57
N GLY A 170 3.64 -18.38 13.51
CA GLY A 170 3.64 -19.81 13.79
C GLY A 170 4.17 -20.13 15.19
N ASN A 171 4.70 -21.33 15.38
CA ASN A 171 5.36 -21.73 16.61
C ASN A 171 6.84 -21.35 16.60
N VAL A 172 7.18 -20.09 16.28
CA VAL A 172 8.56 -19.61 16.45
C VAL A 172 8.84 -19.56 17.95
N PRO A 173 9.79 -20.35 18.47
CA PRO A 173 10.14 -20.28 19.89
C PRO A 173 10.64 -18.86 20.18
N VAL A 174 9.92 -18.13 21.03
CA VAL A 174 10.38 -16.83 21.52
C VAL A 174 11.67 -17.11 22.28
N LYS A 175 12.83 -16.75 21.72
CA LYS A 175 14.09 -16.74 22.47
C LYS A 175 13.87 -15.76 23.63
N LYS A 176 13.65 -16.31 24.83
CA LYS A 176 13.70 -15.50 26.06
C LYS A 176 15.08 -14.86 26.11
N ARG A 177 15.14 -13.54 26.06
CA ARG A 177 16.32 -12.75 26.36
C ARG A 177 16.58 -12.78 27.85
#